data_55fb24fed4b6fe2f503be29b96d17c84
#
_entry.id   55fb24fed4b6fe2f503be29b96d17c84
#
_cell.length_a   1.000
_cell.length_b   1.000
_cell.length_c   1.000
_cell.angle_alpha   90.00
_cell.angle_beta   90.00
_cell.angle_gamma   90.00
#
_symmetry.space_group_name_H-M   'P 1'
#
loop_
_entity.id
_entity.type
_entity.pdbx_description
1 polymer ?
#
loop_
_entity_poly.entity_id
_entity_poly.type
_entity_poly.pdbx_seq_one_letter_code
_entity_poly.pdbx_strand_id
1 'polypeptide(L)'
;MKILYLINHAGKAGTEKYVLNLVERYNEREAKCYFAYNEPGLLSEQMAERKISTFQFEMKNPYDIKAAKVLSRICRENKIDIIHAQYPRECYIAVLSKLFYKKTKIVFTSHLTLSNSIAWKITNRLITPFVDRVISVCNSGKELLINNGYPKKKIDVIYNGVIPSGGKREKSTIREELGISEDTFVITTLARLHYSKGLEFLIDSIEKLDRIIKRNYVLLIGGDGELYDELKNRIEDKGLSEKIKLLGFRKDAYNILCGSDIYVNSSMCLEALSFAILEALNASLPTVATNVGGNGDIINENTGCGKIVEYGDTDAMANAIYELSENSEYLEKGRENCIKTINEVFNLEKIFEDTFDVYKKVMGK
;
A
#
# COMPACT_ATOMS: atom_id res chain seq x y z
N MET A 1 -19.24 19.69 3.87
CA MET A 1 -19.38 18.27 4.27
C MET A 1 -18.51 17.99 5.48
N LYS A 2 -18.97 17.13 6.40
CA LYS A 2 -18.21 16.74 7.61
C LYS A 2 -17.92 15.25 7.56
N ILE A 3 -16.64 14.88 7.54
CA ILE A 3 -16.18 13.50 7.39
C ILE A 3 -15.44 13.06 8.65
N LEU A 4 -15.84 11.94 9.22
CA LEU A 4 -15.15 11.28 10.33
C LEU A 4 -14.39 10.06 9.81
N TYR A 5 -13.06 10.11 9.84
CA TYR A 5 -12.22 8.96 9.56
C TYR A 5 -12.10 8.09 10.81
N LEU A 6 -12.39 6.81 10.66
CA LEU A 6 -12.44 5.84 11.78
C LEU A 6 -11.44 4.71 11.55
N ILE A 7 -10.50 4.54 12.46
CA ILE A 7 -9.46 3.52 12.43
C ILE A 7 -9.25 2.90 13.81
N ASN A 8 -8.92 1.60 13.88
CA ASN A 8 -8.65 0.97 15.17
C ASN A 8 -7.30 1.40 15.75
N HIS A 9 -6.22 1.25 14.99
CA HIS A 9 -4.86 1.58 15.42
C HIS A 9 -4.34 2.78 14.61
N ALA A 10 -3.95 3.86 15.30
CA ALA A 10 -3.45 5.09 14.68
C ALA A 10 -1.90 5.09 14.59
N GLY A 11 -1.31 4.00 14.08
CA GLY A 11 0.12 3.74 14.04
C GLY A 11 0.86 4.40 12.87
N LYS A 12 1.73 3.60 12.22
CA LYS A 12 2.58 4.02 11.09
C LYS A 12 2.62 2.91 10.03
N ALA A 13 1.64 2.88 9.16
CA ALA A 13 1.59 1.93 8.03
C ALA A 13 0.93 2.58 6.80
N GLY A 14 0.67 1.79 5.76
CA GLY A 14 0.08 2.28 4.51
C GLY A 14 -1.32 2.87 4.67
N THR A 15 -2.16 2.25 5.51
CA THR A 15 -3.51 2.75 5.79
C THR A 15 -3.49 4.10 6.50
N GLU A 16 -2.59 4.28 7.46
CA GLU A 16 -2.43 5.53 8.18
C GLU A 16 -1.93 6.65 7.25
N LYS A 17 -0.99 6.35 6.35
CA LYS A 17 -0.54 7.28 5.30
C LYS A 17 -1.71 7.67 4.38
N TYR A 18 -2.54 6.71 3.98
CA TYR A 18 -3.75 6.99 3.18
C TYR A 18 -4.71 7.93 3.89
N VAL A 19 -5.04 7.68 5.16
CA VAL A 19 -5.94 8.55 5.94
C VAL A 19 -5.36 9.95 6.13
N LEU A 20 -4.05 10.04 6.45
CA LEU A 20 -3.37 11.32 6.60
C LEU A 20 -3.46 12.16 5.32
N ASN A 21 -3.15 11.56 4.17
CA ASN A 21 -3.21 12.22 2.87
C ASN A 21 -4.62 12.76 2.57
N LEU A 22 -5.66 11.96 2.82
CA LEU A 22 -7.05 12.41 2.62
C LEU A 22 -7.43 13.59 3.53
N VAL A 23 -7.01 13.54 4.80
CA VAL A 23 -7.28 14.61 5.76
C VAL A 23 -6.55 15.89 5.35
N GLU A 24 -5.27 15.81 5.00
CA GLU A 24 -4.48 16.97 4.56
C GLU A 24 -5.05 17.60 3.28
N ARG A 25 -5.57 16.77 2.37
CA ARG A 25 -6.14 17.25 1.10
C ARG A 25 -7.49 17.92 1.28
N TYR A 26 -8.37 17.36 2.12
CA TYR A 26 -9.75 17.82 2.19
C TYR A 26 -10.03 18.81 3.31
N ASN A 27 -9.27 18.75 4.42
CA ASN A 27 -9.59 19.59 5.57
C ASN A 27 -9.44 21.08 5.22
N GLU A 28 -10.44 21.88 5.64
CA GLU A 28 -10.55 23.32 5.39
C GLU A 28 -10.68 23.75 3.91
N ARG A 29 -10.66 22.79 2.97
CA ARG A 29 -10.85 23.06 1.53
C ARG A 29 -12.24 22.63 1.07
N GLU A 30 -12.51 21.34 1.11
CA GLU A 30 -13.72 20.70 0.57
C GLU A 30 -14.61 20.13 1.66
N ALA A 31 -14.01 19.78 2.81
CA ALA A 31 -14.70 19.18 3.94
C ALA A 31 -14.08 19.62 5.26
N LYS A 32 -14.85 19.51 6.35
CA LYS A 32 -14.32 19.53 7.71
C LYS A 32 -14.05 18.10 8.13
N CYS A 33 -12.78 17.79 8.41
CA CYS A 33 -12.34 16.46 8.79
C CYS A 33 -12.32 16.28 10.30
N TYR A 34 -12.66 15.05 10.72
CA TYR A 34 -12.63 14.58 12.09
C TYR A 34 -11.94 13.23 12.10
N PHE A 35 -11.30 12.86 13.21
CA PHE A 35 -10.59 11.62 13.34
C PHE A 35 -11.01 10.87 14.60
N ALA A 36 -11.23 9.56 14.51
CA ALA A 36 -11.56 8.72 15.66
C ALA A 36 -10.75 7.41 15.61
N TYR A 37 -10.25 7.00 16.79
CA TYR A 37 -9.38 5.83 16.91
C TYR A 37 -9.54 5.14 18.26
N ASN A 38 -9.05 3.89 18.33
CA ASN A 38 -8.98 3.12 19.58
C ASN A 38 -7.58 3.24 20.22
N GLU A 39 -6.57 2.76 19.50
CA GLU A 39 -5.19 2.71 19.95
C GLU A 39 -4.40 3.90 19.38
N PRO A 40 -3.73 4.70 20.24
CA PRO A 40 -2.95 5.85 19.78
C PRO A 40 -1.65 5.43 19.09
N GLY A 41 -1.05 6.35 18.34
CA GLY A 41 0.22 6.20 17.67
C GLY A 41 0.54 7.42 16.82
N LEU A 42 1.51 7.31 15.92
CA LEU A 42 2.04 8.43 15.15
C LEU A 42 0.94 9.21 14.40
N LEU A 43 -0.03 8.52 13.80
CA LEU A 43 -1.12 9.20 13.09
C LEU A 43 -1.96 10.06 14.03
N SER A 44 -2.26 9.59 15.25
CA SER A 44 -3.02 10.41 16.22
C SER A 44 -2.25 11.67 16.66
N GLU A 45 -0.93 11.59 16.78
CA GLU A 45 -0.06 12.73 17.06
C GLU A 45 -0.08 13.73 15.88
N GLN A 46 0.09 13.25 14.67
CA GLN A 46 0.03 14.05 13.46
C GLN A 46 -1.31 14.75 13.25
N MET A 47 -2.43 14.09 13.61
CA MET A 47 -3.75 14.71 13.57
C MET A 47 -3.89 15.84 14.61
N ALA A 48 -3.34 15.65 15.82
CA ALA A 48 -3.34 16.67 16.86
C ALA A 48 -2.49 17.89 16.45
N GLU A 49 -1.29 17.69 15.88
CA GLU A 49 -0.44 18.76 15.36
C GLU A 49 -1.17 19.61 14.30
N ARG A 50 -1.99 18.98 13.46
CA ARG A 50 -2.82 19.65 12.43
C ARG A 50 -4.13 20.21 12.97
N LYS A 51 -4.33 20.19 14.29
CA LYS A 51 -5.54 20.68 14.97
C LYS A 51 -6.83 20.02 14.47
N ILE A 52 -6.75 18.77 13.99
CA ILE A 52 -7.92 17.99 13.61
C ILE A 52 -8.64 17.55 14.88
N SER A 53 -9.96 17.72 14.93
CA SER A 53 -10.77 17.24 16.07
C SER A 53 -10.69 15.72 16.17
N THR A 54 -10.08 15.21 17.25
CA THR A 54 -9.83 13.79 17.47
C THR A 54 -10.68 13.23 18.61
N PHE A 55 -11.07 11.95 18.49
CA PHE A 55 -11.85 11.23 19.50
C PHE A 55 -11.22 9.86 19.74
N GLN A 56 -10.77 9.60 20.94
CA GLN A 56 -10.30 8.28 21.35
C GLN A 56 -11.41 7.53 22.10
N PHE A 57 -11.70 6.30 21.69
CA PHE A 57 -12.60 5.41 22.42
C PHE A 57 -12.31 3.94 22.11
N GLU A 58 -12.62 3.08 23.10
CA GLU A 58 -12.36 1.65 23.01
C GLU A 58 -13.25 0.97 21.95
N MET A 59 -12.65 0.11 21.11
CA MET A 59 -13.30 -0.72 20.09
C MET A 59 -12.85 -2.18 20.25
N LYS A 60 -13.47 -2.96 21.16
CA LYS A 60 -13.04 -4.32 21.52
C LYS A 60 -13.14 -5.33 20.38
N ASN A 61 -14.26 -5.29 19.65
CA ASN A 61 -14.58 -6.25 18.61
C ASN A 61 -15.55 -5.63 17.59
N PRO A 62 -15.80 -6.30 16.43
CA PRO A 62 -16.69 -5.76 15.38
C PRO A 62 -18.14 -5.52 15.82
N TYR A 63 -18.61 -6.17 16.87
CA TYR A 63 -20.00 -6.10 17.34
C TYR A 63 -20.13 -5.26 18.64
N ASP A 64 -19.18 -4.39 18.93
CA ASP A 64 -19.16 -3.59 20.14
C ASP A 64 -20.24 -2.51 20.15
N ILE A 65 -21.36 -2.80 20.82
CA ILE A 65 -22.50 -1.89 20.96
C ILE A 65 -22.13 -0.65 21.80
N LYS A 66 -21.20 -0.76 22.77
CA LYS A 66 -20.76 0.39 23.55
C LYS A 66 -19.99 1.36 22.67
N ALA A 67 -19.05 0.86 21.87
CA ALA A 67 -18.34 1.63 20.86
C ALA A 67 -19.31 2.29 19.86
N ALA A 68 -20.28 1.55 19.35
CA ALA A 68 -21.29 2.07 18.44
C ALA A 68 -22.12 3.22 19.05
N LYS A 69 -22.47 3.13 20.36
CA LYS A 69 -23.17 4.19 21.07
C LYS A 69 -22.32 5.44 21.26
N VAL A 70 -21.02 5.28 21.56
CA VAL A 70 -20.07 6.40 21.63
C VAL A 70 -19.94 7.07 20.27
N LEU A 71 -19.68 6.30 19.21
CA LEU A 71 -19.57 6.80 17.83
C LEU A 71 -20.84 7.58 17.41
N SER A 72 -22.01 7.04 17.72
CA SER A 72 -23.29 7.71 17.40
C SER A 72 -23.45 9.08 18.09
N ARG A 73 -22.96 9.20 19.34
CA ARG A 73 -22.95 10.47 20.09
C ARG A 73 -22.00 11.47 19.41
N ILE A 74 -20.76 11.05 19.11
CA ILE A 74 -19.79 11.90 18.38
C ILE A 74 -20.40 12.40 17.08
N CYS A 75 -21.02 11.52 16.30
CA CYS A 75 -21.63 11.87 15.02
C CYS A 75 -22.78 12.88 15.18
N ARG A 76 -23.60 12.72 16.19
CA ARG A 76 -24.74 13.62 16.49
C ARG A 76 -24.27 15.00 16.91
N GLU A 77 -23.37 15.07 17.89
CA GLU A 77 -22.87 16.32 18.49
C GLU A 77 -22.09 17.16 17.45
N ASN A 78 -21.30 16.51 16.60
CA ASN A 78 -20.52 17.19 15.56
C ASN A 78 -21.25 17.33 14.22
N LYS A 79 -22.46 16.77 14.08
CA LYS A 79 -23.23 16.74 12.84
C LYS A 79 -22.42 16.12 11.68
N ILE A 80 -21.84 14.95 11.95
CA ILE A 80 -21.06 14.21 10.94
C ILE A 80 -21.97 13.72 9.82
N ASP A 81 -21.58 13.99 8.58
CA ASP A 81 -22.30 13.55 7.38
C ASP A 81 -21.87 12.15 6.96
N ILE A 82 -20.56 11.87 6.97
CA ILE A 82 -19.96 10.60 6.52
C ILE A 82 -19.03 10.05 7.59
N ILE A 83 -19.15 8.74 7.90
CA ILE A 83 -18.12 7.95 8.56
C ILE A 83 -17.36 7.21 7.47
N HIS A 84 -16.04 7.42 7.40
CA HIS A 84 -15.16 6.67 6.52
C HIS A 84 -14.32 5.67 7.34
N ALA A 85 -14.77 4.42 7.36
CA ALA A 85 -14.12 3.32 8.06
C ALA A 85 -13.00 2.70 7.23
N GLN A 86 -11.91 2.25 7.88
CA GLN A 86 -10.72 1.76 7.19
C GLN A 86 -10.55 0.23 7.23
N TYR A 87 -11.26 -0.46 8.12
CA TYR A 87 -11.23 -1.92 8.24
C TYR A 87 -12.62 -2.48 8.55
N PRO A 88 -12.85 -3.78 8.42
CA PRO A 88 -14.16 -4.41 8.68
C PRO A 88 -14.69 -4.14 10.10
N ARG A 89 -13.84 -4.14 11.14
CA ARG A 89 -14.23 -3.85 12.52
C ARG A 89 -14.94 -2.51 12.62
N GLU A 90 -14.30 -1.47 12.13
CA GLU A 90 -14.78 -0.08 12.16
C GLU A 90 -16.05 0.08 11.31
N CYS A 91 -16.09 -0.60 10.16
CA CYS A 91 -17.27 -0.61 9.32
C CYS A 91 -18.49 -1.19 10.06
N TYR A 92 -18.31 -2.30 10.78
CA TYR A 92 -19.39 -2.91 11.56
C TYR A 92 -19.85 -2.04 12.72
N ILE A 93 -18.91 -1.43 13.46
CA ILE A 93 -19.24 -0.47 14.52
C ILE A 93 -19.99 0.75 13.95
N ALA A 94 -19.57 1.24 12.77
CA ALA A 94 -20.26 2.32 12.09
C ALA A 94 -21.69 1.94 11.69
N VAL A 95 -21.92 0.71 11.19
CA VAL A 95 -23.28 0.20 10.87
C VAL A 95 -24.11 0.12 12.14
N LEU A 96 -23.57 -0.46 13.23
CA LEU A 96 -24.27 -0.57 14.51
C LEU A 96 -24.60 0.81 15.11
N SER A 97 -23.79 1.84 14.87
CA SER A 97 -24.07 3.20 15.35
C SER A 97 -25.36 3.78 14.75
N LYS A 98 -25.82 3.29 13.58
CA LYS A 98 -27.11 3.66 12.98
C LYS A 98 -28.32 3.26 13.82
N LEU A 99 -28.19 2.30 14.75
CA LEU A 99 -29.24 1.99 15.72
C LEU A 99 -29.57 3.18 16.63
N PHE A 100 -28.60 4.07 16.87
CA PHE A 100 -28.72 5.22 17.77
C PHE A 100 -28.78 6.56 17.02
N TYR A 101 -28.20 6.64 15.79
CA TYR A 101 -28.21 7.83 14.95
C TYR A 101 -28.13 7.48 13.47
N LYS A 102 -29.24 7.61 12.74
CA LYS A 102 -29.43 7.11 11.38
C LYS A 102 -28.94 8.04 10.27
N LYS A 103 -28.61 9.30 10.57
CA LYS A 103 -28.35 10.34 9.54
C LYS A 103 -27.02 10.19 8.83
N THR A 104 -26.04 9.54 9.46
CA THR A 104 -24.68 9.37 8.92
C THR A 104 -24.65 8.39 7.76
N LYS A 105 -23.93 8.73 6.71
CA LYS A 105 -23.57 7.84 5.61
C LYS A 105 -22.32 7.05 5.98
N ILE A 106 -22.13 5.87 5.40
CA ILE A 106 -20.98 5.01 5.67
C ILE A 106 -20.26 4.70 4.37
N VAL A 107 -18.98 5.09 4.30
CA VAL A 107 -18.02 4.68 3.29
C VAL A 107 -17.01 3.76 3.98
N PHE A 108 -16.66 2.66 3.34
CA PHE A 108 -15.68 1.70 3.86
C PHE A 108 -14.58 1.48 2.83
N THR A 109 -13.32 1.75 3.18
CA THR A 109 -12.16 1.37 2.35
C THR A 109 -11.54 0.08 2.88
N SER A 110 -11.36 -0.89 1.98
CA SER A 110 -10.71 -2.16 2.27
C SER A 110 -9.24 -2.10 1.87
N HIS A 111 -8.35 -2.16 2.86
CA HIS A 111 -6.91 -2.18 2.70
C HIS A 111 -6.30 -3.59 2.81
N LEU A 112 -7.13 -4.61 3.02
CA LEU A 112 -6.68 -5.99 3.16
C LEU A 112 -7.38 -6.88 2.13
N THR A 113 -6.61 -7.84 1.62
CA THR A 113 -7.08 -8.85 0.68
C THR A 113 -7.16 -10.21 1.39
N LEU A 114 -8.00 -10.30 2.43
CA LEU A 114 -8.20 -11.54 3.18
C LEU A 114 -9.50 -12.23 2.80
N SER A 115 -9.44 -13.54 2.63
CA SER A 115 -10.64 -14.36 2.47
C SER A 115 -11.32 -14.60 3.83
N ASN A 116 -12.62 -14.40 3.89
CA ASN A 116 -13.39 -14.57 5.10
C ASN A 116 -14.05 -15.95 5.16
N SER A 117 -14.34 -16.42 6.38
CA SER A 117 -15.14 -17.62 6.60
C SER A 117 -16.59 -17.44 6.11
N ILE A 118 -17.35 -18.54 6.00
CA ILE A 118 -18.76 -18.51 5.60
C ILE A 118 -19.59 -17.63 6.55
N ALA A 119 -19.29 -17.66 7.85
CA ALA A 119 -19.98 -16.82 8.83
C ALA A 119 -19.79 -15.31 8.53
N TRP A 120 -18.58 -14.90 8.16
CA TRP A 120 -18.30 -13.53 7.75
C TRP A 120 -19.01 -13.14 6.46
N LYS A 121 -19.13 -14.05 5.49
CA LYS A 121 -19.88 -13.80 4.24
C LYS A 121 -21.36 -13.53 4.52
N ILE A 122 -21.97 -14.31 5.42
CA ILE A 122 -23.36 -14.09 5.84
C ILE A 122 -23.49 -12.75 6.55
N THR A 123 -22.61 -12.46 7.51
CA THR A 123 -22.63 -11.18 8.23
C THR A 123 -22.45 -10.01 7.29
N ASN A 124 -21.50 -10.06 6.34
CA ASN A 124 -21.29 -9.03 5.34
C ASN A 124 -22.57 -8.76 4.52
N ARG A 125 -23.29 -9.81 4.10
CA ARG A 125 -24.56 -9.65 3.38
C ARG A 125 -25.64 -8.96 4.22
N LEU A 126 -25.67 -9.19 5.52
CA LEU A 126 -26.65 -8.57 6.43
C LEU A 126 -26.33 -7.09 6.71
N ILE A 127 -25.04 -6.72 6.81
CA ILE A 127 -24.64 -5.34 7.11
C ILE A 127 -24.53 -4.44 5.87
N THR A 128 -24.24 -5.02 4.71
CA THR A 128 -23.96 -4.25 3.48
C THR A 128 -25.13 -3.36 3.03
N PRO A 129 -26.42 -3.67 3.26
CA PRO A 129 -27.51 -2.72 2.98
C PRO A 129 -27.31 -1.36 3.65
N PHE A 130 -26.67 -1.32 4.82
CA PHE A 130 -26.44 -0.13 5.63
C PHE A 130 -25.12 0.59 5.32
N VAL A 131 -24.24 -0.01 4.53
CA VAL A 131 -23.02 0.60 3.98
C VAL A 131 -23.39 1.28 2.66
N ASP A 132 -23.11 2.58 2.53
CA ASP A 132 -23.50 3.33 1.34
C ASP A 132 -22.57 3.01 0.16
N ARG A 133 -21.23 3.00 0.36
CA ARG A 133 -20.23 2.64 -0.66
C ARG A 133 -19.03 1.92 -0.02
N VAL A 134 -18.38 1.09 -0.83
CA VAL A 134 -17.13 0.38 -0.47
C VAL A 134 -16.07 0.76 -1.48
N ILE A 135 -14.89 1.12 -1.01
CA ILE A 135 -13.71 1.37 -1.84
C ILE A 135 -12.77 0.18 -1.68
N SER A 136 -12.36 -0.39 -2.80
CA SER A 136 -11.26 -1.36 -2.88
C SER A 136 -10.04 -0.67 -3.46
N VAL A 137 -8.87 -0.88 -2.84
CA VAL A 137 -7.63 -0.25 -3.31
C VAL A 137 -6.96 -1.03 -4.46
N CYS A 138 -7.55 -2.15 -4.90
CA CYS A 138 -7.09 -2.94 -6.06
C CYS A 138 -8.20 -3.84 -6.61
N ASN A 139 -8.02 -4.34 -7.84
CA ASN A 139 -9.01 -5.23 -8.48
C ASN A 139 -9.10 -6.59 -7.78
N SER A 140 -7.99 -7.19 -7.37
CA SER A 140 -8.00 -8.44 -6.60
C SER A 140 -8.76 -8.28 -5.28
N GLY A 141 -8.60 -7.15 -4.59
CA GLY A 141 -9.37 -6.79 -3.40
C GLY A 141 -10.87 -6.66 -3.67
N LYS A 142 -11.26 -6.09 -4.81
CA LYS A 142 -12.68 -6.03 -5.24
C LYS A 142 -13.28 -7.43 -5.42
N GLU A 143 -12.58 -8.34 -6.10
CA GLU A 143 -13.05 -9.71 -6.28
C GLU A 143 -13.19 -10.43 -4.92
N LEU A 144 -12.22 -10.24 -4.02
CA LEU A 144 -12.32 -10.76 -2.66
C LEU A 144 -13.51 -10.19 -1.88
N LEU A 145 -13.78 -8.89 -1.99
CA LEU A 145 -14.96 -8.28 -1.37
C LEU A 145 -16.25 -8.89 -1.91
N ILE A 146 -16.36 -9.10 -3.23
CA ILE A 146 -17.52 -9.78 -3.85
C ILE A 146 -17.65 -11.19 -3.29
N ASN A 147 -16.56 -11.96 -3.26
CA ASN A 147 -16.53 -13.32 -2.71
C ASN A 147 -16.83 -13.36 -1.21
N ASN A 148 -16.57 -12.28 -0.50
CA ASN A 148 -16.88 -12.08 0.92
C ASN A 148 -18.28 -11.53 1.18
N GLY A 149 -19.13 -11.38 0.13
CA GLY A 149 -20.55 -11.08 0.26
C GLY A 149 -20.92 -9.61 0.08
N TYR A 150 -19.99 -8.74 -0.33
CA TYR A 150 -20.32 -7.36 -0.68
C TYR A 150 -20.88 -7.27 -2.10
N PRO A 151 -21.97 -6.53 -2.35
CA PRO A 151 -22.55 -6.39 -3.70
C PRO A 151 -21.61 -5.63 -4.64
N LYS A 152 -21.33 -6.19 -5.82
CA LYS A 152 -20.47 -5.57 -6.85
C LYS A 152 -20.81 -4.09 -7.14
N LYS A 153 -22.10 -3.77 -7.20
CA LYS A 153 -22.61 -2.41 -7.50
C LYS A 153 -22.27 -1.36 -6.43
N LYS A 154 -21.87 -1.76 -5.22
CA LYS A 154 -21.47 -0.87 -4.13
C LYS A 154 -19.95 -0.68 -4.06
N ILE A 155 -19.16 -1.41 -4.85
CA ILE A 155 -17.70 -1.40 -4.78
C ILE A 155 -17.13 -0.54 -5.91
N ASP A 156 -16.43 0.51 -5.55
CA ASP A 156 -15.57 1.28 -6.44
C ASP A 156 -14.11 0.82 -6.26
N VAL A 157 -13.33 0.74 -7.35
CA VAL A 157 -11.88 0.54 -7.25
C VAL A 157 -11.23 1.91 -7.34
N ILE A 158 -10.55 2.31 -6.26
CA ILE A 158 -9.78 3.55 -6.19
C ILE A 158 -8.42 3.17 -5.60
N TYR A 159 -7.40 3.22 -6.43
CA TYR A 159 -6.06 2.83 -6.04
C TYR A 159 -5.47 3.75 -4.95
N ASN A 160 -4.38 3.32 -4.32
CA ASN A 160 -3.50 4.23 -3.60
C ASN A 160 -2.67 5.01 -4.63
N GLY A 161 -2.19 6.20 -4.23
CA GLY A 161 -1.40 7.03 -5.11
C GLY A 161 -0.20 7.67 -4.41
N VAL A 162 0.67 8.24 -5.21
CA VAL A 162 1.82 9.03 -4.76
C VAL A 162 1.80 10.40 -5.44
N ILE A 163 2.50 11.37 -4.85
CA ILE A 163 2.73 12.67 -5.51
C ILE A 163 3.76 12.42 -6.61
N PRO A 164 3.43 12.71 -7.88
CA PRO A 164 4.37 12.49 -8.97
C PRO A 164 5.66 13.31 -8.81
N SER A 165 6.82 12.67 -8.99
CA SER A 165 8.14 13.33 -9.00
C SER A 165 8.39 14.14 -10.27
N GLY A 166 7.52 14.01 -11.27
CA GLY A 166 7.70 14.60 -12.61
C GLY A 166 8.82 13.94 -13.43
N GLY A 167 9.21 12.72 -13.07
CA GLY A 167 10.26 11.97 -13.75
C GLY A 167 11.68 12.44 -13.44
N LYS A 168 11.84 13.39 -12.54
CA LYS A 168 13.17 13.85 -12.11
C LYS A 168 13.72 12.86 -11.08
N ARG A 169 14.73 12.11 -11.47
CA ARG A 169 15.55 11.38 -10.50
C ARG A 169 16.49 12.40 -9.83
N GLU A 170 16.41 12.45 -8.52
CA GLU A 170 17.35 13.26 -7.74
C GLU A 170 18.76 12.64 -7.81
N LYS A 171 19.79 13.45 -7.64
CA LYS A 171 21.16 12.95 -7.56
C LYS A 171 21.28 12.07 -6.30
N SER A 172 21.53 10.79 -6.50
CA SER A 172 21.72 9.83 -5.40
C SER A 172 23.17 9.83 -4.92
N THR A 173 23.33 9.66 -3.62
CA THR A 173 24.64 9.48 -2.97
C THR A 173 24.89 8.01 -2.59
N ILE A 174 23.92 7.13 -2.79
CA ILE A 174 24.02 5.74 -2.30
C ILE A 174 25.13 4.94 -2.98
N ARG A 175 25.40 5.18 -4.27
CA ARG A 175 26.49 4.52 -4.97
C ARG A 175 27.86 4.90 -4.40
N GLU A 176 28.08 6.18 -4.13
CA GLU A 176 29.30 6.70 -3.50
C GLU A 176 29.44 6.17 -2.07
N GLU A 177 28.36 6.24 -1.27
CA GLU A 177 28.33 5.73 0.12
C GLU A 177 28.74 4.26 0.22
N LEU A 178 28.28 3.44 -0.72
CA LEU A 178 28.50 1.98 -0.70
C LEU A 178 29.68 1.53 -1.56
N GLY A 179 30.42 2.45 -2.21
CA GLY A 179 31.52 2.14 -3.11
C GLY A 179 31.07 1.35 -4.35
N ILE A 180 29.87 1.62 -4.86
CA ILE A 180 29.31 0.95 -6.04
C ILE A 180 29.73 1.71 -7.30
N SER A 181 30.40 1.02 -8.22
CA SER A 181 30.82 1.59 -9.50
C SER A 181 29.65 1.95 -10.40
N GLU A 182 29.80 2.96 -11.28
CA GLU A 182 28.73 3.46 -12.15
C GLU A 182 28.23 2.41 -13.16
N ASP A 183 29.06 1.47 -13.55
CA ASP A 183 28.73 0.37 -14.46
C ASP A 183 28.05 -0.83 -13.77
N THR A 184 28.00 -0.86 -12.44
CA THR A 184 27.33 -1.90 -11.66
C THR A 184 25.81 -1.75 -11.75
N PHE A 185 25.12 -2.84 -12.10
CA PHE A 185 23.66 -2.88 -12.11
C PHE A 185 23.11 -3.03 -10.69
N VAL A 186 22.32 -2.05 -10.26
CA VAL A 186 21.80 -1.98 -8.90
C VAL A 186 20.33 -2.42 -8.86
N ILE A 187 20.11 -3.53 -8.19
CA ILE A 187 18.79 -4.09 -7.88
C ILE A 187 18.43 -3.65 -6.46
N THR A 188 17.20 -3.22 -6.21
CA THR A 188 16.80 -2.79 -4.87
C THR A 188 15.47 -3.37 -4.45
N THR A 189 15.37 -3.75 -3.17
CA THR A 189 14.09 -3.98 -2.48
C THR A 189 14.07 -3.21 -1.17
N LEU A 190 12.95 -2.55 -0.88
CA LEU A 190 12.72 -1.83 0.36
C LEU A 190 11.49 -2.41 1.06
N ALA A 191 11.71 -3.16 2.14
CA ALA A 191 10.65 -3.87 2.82
C ALA A 191 10.98 -4.12 4.30
N ARG A 192 9.95 -4.30 5.13
CA ARG A 192 10.15 -4.87 6.46
C ARG A 192 10.69 -6.30 6.32
N LEU A 193 11.70 -6.66 7.08
CA LEU A 193 12.29 -8.00 7.07
C LEU A 193 11.38 -8.98 7.82
N HIS A 194 10.32 -9.39 7.16
CA HIS A 194 9.25 -10.24 7.66
C HIS A 194 8.90 -11.29 6.60
N TYR A 195 8.51 -12.49 7.00
CA TYR A 195 8.26 -13.64 6.11
C TYR A 195 7.31 -13.28 4.93
N SER A 196 6.28 -12.44 5.18
CA SER A 196 5.33 -12.06 4.13
C SER A 196 5.95 -11.32 2.94
N LYS A 197 7.18 -10.81 3.09
CA LYS A 197 7.90 -10.09 2.04
C LYS A 197 8.74 -10.99 1.14
N GLY A 198 8.87 -12.29 1.46
CA GLY A 198 9.49 -13.30 0.62
C GLY A 198 10.96 -13.02 0.28
N LEU A 199 11.71 -12.41 1.21
CA LEU A 199 13.11 -12.03 0.97
C LEU A 199 14.03 -13.26 0.81
N GLU A 200 13.70 -14.38 1.44
CA GLU A 200 14.37 -15.67 1.24
C GLU A 200 14.22 -16.16 -0.21
N PHE A 201 12.99 -16.06 -0.75
CA PHE A 201 12.71 -16.35 -2.14
C PHE A 201 13.50 -15.44 -3.10
N LEU A 202 13.63 -14.15 -2.77
CA LEU A 202 14.45 -13.22 -3.54
C LEU A 202 15.93 -13.63 -3.51
N ILE A 203 16.50 -13.95 -2.34
CA ILE A 203 17.90 -14.39 -2.21
C ILE A 203 18.15 -15.66 -3.04
N ASP A 204 17.23 -16.62 -3.02
CA ASP A 204 17.32 -17.84 -3.84
C ASP A 204 17.26 -17.53 -5.34
N SER A 205 16.46 -16.54 -5.72
CA SER A 205 16.40 -16.08 -7.10
C SER A 205 17.69 -15.37 -7.54
N ILE A 206 18.33 -14.61 -6.64
CA ILE A 206 19.63 -13.99 -6.90
C ILE A 206 20.74 -15.04 -7.05
N GLU A 207 20.72 -16.13 -6.30
CA GLU A 207 21.65 -17.25 -6.52
C GLU A 207 21.55 -17.83 -7.93
N LYS A 208 20.33 -17.92 -8.48
CA LYS A 208 20.12 -18.35 -9.87
C LYS A 208 20.53 -17.28 -10.87
N LEU A 209 20.22 -16.02 -10.59
CA LEU A 209 20.66 -14.89 -11.40
C LEU A 209 22.19 -14.85 -11.52
N ASP A 210 22.94 -15.09 -10.44
CA ASP A 210 24.40 -15.04 -10.41
C ASP A 210 25.06 -16.04 -11.37
N ARG A 211 24.34 -17.11 -11.74
CA ARG A 211 24.81 -18.14 -12.70
C ARG A 211 24.62 -17.73 -14.17
N ILE A 212 23.76 -16.76 -14.44
CA ILE A 212 23.36 -16.39 -15.81
C ILE A 212 23.74 -14.96 -16.20
N ILE A 213 23.83 -14.05 -15.22
CA ILE A 213 24.13 -12.62 -15.47
C ILE A 213 25.60 -12.44 -15.86
N LYS A 214 25.86 -11.56 -16.83
CA LYS A 214 27.21 -11.35 -17.37
C LYS A 214 27.87 -10.06 -16.90
N ARG A 215 27.09 -9.16 -16.33
CA ARG A 215 27.55 -7.86 -15.83
C ARG A 215 27.72 -7.85 -14.32
N ASN A 216 28.47 -6.88 -13.83
CA ASN A 216 28.52 -6.62 -12.38
C ASN A 216 27.17 -6.15 -11.87
N TYR A 217 26.72 -6.68 -10.75
CA TYR A 217 25.48 -6.29 -10.11
C TYR A 217 25.58 -6.32 -8.59
N VAL A 218 24.64 -5.65 -7.94
CA VAL A 218 24.45 -5.72 -6.49
C VAL A 218 22.94 -5.64 -6.17
N LEU A 219 22.48 -6.44 -5.20
CA LEU A 219 21.18 -6.32 -4.59
C LEU A 219 21.29 -5.53 -3.29
N LEU A 220 20.53 -4.45 -3.17
CA LEU A 220 20.37 -3.67 -1.95
C LEU A 220 19.06 -4.04 -1.27
N ILE A 221 19.11 -4.55 -0.04
CA ILE A 221 17.93 -4.85 0.78
C ILE A 221 17.87 -3.83 1.91
N GLY A 222 16.95 -2.87 1.78
CA GLY A 222 16.71 -1.84 2.79
C GLY A 222 15.49 -2.17 3.65
N GLY A 223 15.66 -2.11 4.96
CA GLY A 223 14.61 -2.37 5.94
C GLY A 223 15.13 -3.04 7.19
N ASP A 224 14.21 -3.24 8.14
CA ASP A 224 14.49 -3.89 9.42
C ASP A 224 13.37 -4.87 9.76
N GLY A 225 13.65 -5.83 10.65
CA GLY A 225 12.68 -6.81 11.09
C GLY A 225 13.30 -8.09 11.64
N GLU A 226 12.44 -9.00 12.04
CA GLU A 226 12.77 -10.24 12.75
C GLU A 226 13.66 -11.21 11.96
N LEU A 227 13.66 -11.11 10.62
CA LEU A 227 14.43 -12.01 9.75
C LEU A 227 15.87 -11.53 9.47
N TYR A 228 16.35 -10.44 10.08
CA TYR A 228 17.65 -9.86 9.73
C TYR A 228 18.79 -10.88 9.81
N ASP A 229 18.93 -11.57 10.94
CA ASP A 229 20.01 -12.54 11.15
C ASP A 229 19.86 -13.79 10.26
N GLU A 230 18.63 -14.25 10.05
CA GLU A 230 18.34 -15.39 9.17
C GLU A 230 18.72 -15.09 7.72
N LEU A 231 18.35 -13.91 7.21
CA LEU A 231 18.69 -13.48 5.85
C LEU A 231 20.20 -13.29 5.71
N LYS A 232 20.88 -12.75 6.71
CA LYS A 232 22.34 -12.61 6.73
C LYS A 232 23.02 -13.96 6.60
N ASN A 233 22.66 -14.93 7.44
CA ASN A 233 23.21 -16.29 7.39
C ASN A 233 22.94 -16.94 6.02
N ARG A 234 21.71 -16.80 5.48
CA ARG A 234 21.37 -17.35 4.16
C ARG A 234 22.22 -16.76 3.03
N ILE A 235 22.54 -15.46 3.08
CA ILE A 235 23.42 -14.78 2.12
C ILE A 235 24.85 -15.35 2.23
N GLU A 236 25.37 -15.54 3.45
CA GLU A 236 26.71 -16.09 3.70
C GLU A 236 26.80 -17.54 3.23
N ASP A 237 25.85 -18.40 3.59
CA ASP A 237 25.77 -19.82 3.21
C ASP A 237 25.76 -20.03 1.69
N LYS A 238 25.15 -19.08 0.95
CA LYS A 238 25.10 -19.09 -0.52
C LYS A 238 26.32 -18.42 -1.19
N GLY A 239 27.26 -17.87 -0.42
CA GLY A 239 28.42 -17.16 -0.96
C GLY A 239 28.09 -15.85 -1.67
N LEU A 240 26.96 -15.21 -1.31
CA LEU A 240 26.47 -13.99 -1.98
C LEU A 240 26.80 -12.69 -1.23
N SER A 241 27.68 -12.71 -0.23
CA SER A 241 27.99 -11.57 0.64
C SER A 241 28.52 -10.34 -0.11
N GLU A 242 29.22 -10.53 -1.24
CA GLU A 242 29.71 -9.46 -2.11
C GLU A 242 28.63 -8.92 -3.06
N LYS A 243 27.54 -9.68 -3.28
CA LYS A 243 26.46 -9.37 -4.23
C LYS A 243 25.20 -8.83 -3.56
N ILE A 244 25.01 -9.09 -2.26
CA ILE A 244 23.81 -8.67 -1.51
C ILE A 244 24.24 -7.87 -0.28
N LYS A 245 23.70 -6.66 -0.15
CA LYS A 245 23.94 -5.77 0.98
C LYS A 245 22.66 -5.53 1.78
N LEU A 246 22.67 -5.93 3.06
CA LEU A 246 21.62 -5.60 4.02
C LEU A 246 21.89 -4.20 4.58
N LEU A 247 21.04 -3.21 4.26
CA LEU A 247 21.26 -1.80 4.62
C LEU A 247 20.68 -1.43 5.99
N GLY A 248 19.90 -2.32 6.61
CA GLY A 248 19.11 -1.99 7.79
C GLY A 248 18.01 -0.97 7.48
N PHE A 249 17.41 -0.37 8.52
CA PHE A 249 16.39 0.67 8.34
C PHE A 249 17.00 1.96 7.80
N ARG A 250 16.46 2.46 6.68
CA ARG A 250 16.91 3.69 6.03
C ARG A 250 15.78 4.71 6.00
N LYS A 251 16.08 5.95 6.38
CA LYS A 251 15.13 7.08 6.30
C LYS A 251 15.12 7.73 4.91
N ASP A 252 16.17 7.53 4.14
CA ASP A 252 16.43 8.09 2.82
C ASP A 252 16.07 7.09 1.69
N ALA A 253 14.95 6.40 1.82
CA ALA A 253 14.48 5.40 0.85
C ALA A 253 14.51 5.91 -0.60
N TYR A 254 14.11 7.17 -0.82
CA TYR A 254 14.09 7.77 -2.15
C TYR A 254 15.51 7.95 -2.74
N ASN A 255 16.51 8.26 -1.90
CA ASN A 255 17.92 8.30 -2.31
C ASN A 255 18.40 6.93 -2.81
N ILE A 256 18.03 5.85 -2.12
CA ILE A 256 18.34 4.47 -2.55
C ILE A 256 17.69 4.16 -3.89
N LEU A 257 16.40 4.45 -4.04
CA LEU A 257 15.67 4.24 -5.29
C LEU A 257 16.30 5.02 -6.45
N CYS A 258 16.67 6.29 -6.24
CA CYS A 258 17.30 7.10 -7.27
C CYS A 258 18.68 6.58 -7.71
N GLY A 259 19.41 5.85 -6.87
CA GLY A 259 20.70 5.22 -7.20
C GLY A 259 20.60 3.83 -7.80
N SER A 260 19.38 3.28 -7.91
CA SER A 260 19.12 1.92 -8.40
C SER A 260 18.71 1.89 -9.88
N ASP A 261 18.80 0.71 -10.50
CA ASP A 261 18.40 0.49 -11.90
C ASP A 261 17.03 -0.16 -12.01
N ILE A 262 16.73 -1.11 -11.14
CA ILE A 262 15.40 -1.75 -11.03
C ILE A 262 15.00 -1.92 -9.56
N TYR A 263 13.70 -2.10 -9.36
CA TYR A 263 13.12 -2.49 -8.08
C TYR A 263 12.61 -3.94 -8.13
N VAL A 264 12.69 -4.67 -7.02
CA VAL A 264 12.09 -6.01 -6.89
C VAL A 264 11.15 -6.06 -5.71
N ASN A 265 9.94 -6.54 -5.93
CA ASN A 265 8.97 -6.85 -4.88
C ASN A 265 8.70 -8.36 -4.86
N SER A 266 9.21 -9.04 -3.87
CA SER A 266 9.13 -10.50 -3.72
C SER A 266 8.04 -10.97 -2.77
N SER A 267 7.06 -10.12 -2.44
CA SER A 267 6.04 -10.43 -1.43
C SER A 267 5.34 -11.77 -1.69
N MET A 268 5.18 -12.55 -0.62
CA MET A 268 4.51 -13.85 -0.65
C MET A 268 3.00 -13.72 -0.48
N CYS A 269 2.54 -12.75 0.33
CA CYS A 269 1.13 -12.56 0.68
C CYS A 269 0.90 -11.18 1.29
N LEU A 270 -0.37 -10.88 1.62
CA LEU A 270 -0.80 -9.71 2.38
C LEU A 270 -0.53 -8.35 1.71
N GLU A 271 -0.36 -8.31 0.39
CA GLU A 271 -0.34 -7.06 -0.35
C GLU A 271 -1.76 -6.67 -0.78
N ALA A 272 -2.16 -5.42 -0.50
CA ALA A 272 -3.34 -4.84 -1.14
C ALA A 272 -2.92 -4.10 -2.41
N LEU A 273 -2.27 -2.94 -2.26
CA LEU A 273 -1.59 -2.22 -3.32
C LEU A 273 -0.27 -1.70 -2.74
N SER A 274 0.86 -2.15 -3.29
CA SER A 274 2.19 -1.89 -2.71
C SER A 274 2.63 -0.44 -2.89
N PHE A 275 2.69 0.33 -1.80
CA PHE A 275 3.29 1.67 -1.82
C PHE A 275 4.78 1.64 -2.23
N ALA A 276 5.51 0.59 -1.85
CA ALA A 276 6.91 0.47 -2.22
C ALA A 276 7.11 0.34 -3.73
N ILE A 277 6.21 -0.38 -4.43
CA ILE A 277 6.21 -0.41 -5.90
C ILE A 277 5.87 0.99 -6.45
N LEU A 278 4.84 1.67 -5.92
CA LEU A 278 4.49 3.01 -6.39
C LEU A 278 5.63 4.02 -6.19
N GLU A 279 6.35 3.94 -5.08
CA GLU A 279 7.53 4.77 -4.79
C GLU A 279 8.69 4.45 -5.76
N ALA A 280 8.90 3.17 -6.08
CA ALA A 280 9.89 2.75 -7.08
C ALA A 280 9.54 3.26 -8.49
N LEU A 281 8.30 3.10 -8.93
CA LEU A 281 7.84 3.64 -10.21
C LEU A 281 7.97 5.18 -10.25
N ASN A 282 7.68 5.85 -9.14
CA ASN A 282 7.84 7.30 -9.02
C ASN A 282 9.30 7.77 -9.12
N ALA A 283 10.26 6.89 -8.75
CA ALA A 283 11.69 7.06 -8.99
C ALA A 283 12.12 6.54 -10.39
N SER A 284 11.17 6.24 -11.27
CA SER A 284 11.41 5.72 -12.64
C SER A 284 12.12 4.36 -12.66
N LEU A 285 11.83 3.48 -11.70
CA LEU A 285 12.42 2.15 -11.63
C LEU A 285 11.47 1.09 -12.20
N PRO A 286 11.80 0.47 -13.34
CA PRO A 286 11.12 -0.74 -13.77
C PRO A 286 11.17 -1.81 -12.67
N THR A 287 10.07 -2.52 -12.50
CA THR A 287 9.89 -3.36 -11.32
C THR A 287 9.62 -4.81 -11.72
N VAL A 288 10.33 -5.76 -11.09
CA VAL A 288 9.93 -7.17 -11.09
C VAL A 288 9.15 -7.44 -9.81
N ALA A 289 7.92 -7.94 -9.94
CA ALA A 289 7.08 -8.18 -8.77
C ALA A 289 6.42 -9.56 -8.80
N THR A 290 6.16 -10.12 -7.63
CA THR A 290 5.33 -11.31 -7.51
C THR A 290 3.86 -10.98 -7.76
N ASN A 291 3.12 -11.93 -8.35
CA ASN A 291 1.68 -11.83 -8.64
C ASN A 291 0.84 -11.98 -7.36
N VAL A 292 0.95 -11.02 -6.45
CA VAL A 292 0.28 -11.03 -5.15
C VAL A 292 -0.55 -9.77 -4.96
N GLY A 293 -1.80 -9.93 -4.57
CA GLY A 293 -2.71 -8.83 -4.27
C GLY A 293 -2.90 -7.90 -5.47
N GLY A 294 -2.61 -6.60 -5.29
CA GLY A 294 -2.73 -5.58 -6.33
C GLY A 294 -1.44 -5.34 -7.13
N ASN A 295 -0.39 -6.14 -6.96
CA ASN A 295 0.85 -5.96 -7.72
C ASN A 295 0.61 -6.07 -9.23
N GLY A 296 -0.27 -7.00 -9.66
CA GLY A 296 -0.68 -7.14 -11.06
C GLY A 296 -1.48 -5.96 -11.61
N ASP A 297 -2.10 -5.15 -10.76
CA ASP A 297 -2.75 -3.90 -11.19
C ASP A 297 -1.73 -2.81 -11.53
N ILE A 298 -0.56 -2.84 -10.86
CA ILE A 298 0.52 -1.86 -11.08
C ILE A 298 1.43 -2.31 -12.23
N ILE A 299 1.86 -3.58 -12.19
CA ILE A 299 2.80 -4.16 -13.15
C ILE A 299 2.07 -5.16 -14.04
N ASN A 300 1.86 -4.81 -15.29
CA ASN A 300 1.20 -5.63 -16.29
C ASN A 300 1.58 -5.16 -17.70
N GLU A 301 1.13 -5.87 -18.73
CA GLU A 301 1.43 -5.55 -20.14
C GLU A 301 0.94 -4.15 -20.55
N ASN A 302 -0.18 -3.68 -20.02
CA ASN A 302 -0.72 -2.36 -20.38
C ASN A 302 0.11 -1.22 -19.77
N THR A 303 0.63 -1.41 -18.57
CA THR A 303 1.50 -0.41 -17.92
C THR A 303 2.93 -0.48 -18.45
N GLY A 304 3.41 -1.67 -18.81
CA GLY A 304 4.77 -1.88 -19.32
C GLY A 304 5.88 -1.42 -18.35
N CYS A 305 5.57 -1.37 -17.02
CA CYS A 305 6.49 -0.89 -15.99
C CYS A 305 7.43 -1.96 -15.47
N GLY A 306 7.46 -3.16 -16.08
CA GLY A 306 8.27 -4.26 -15.62
C GLY A 306 7.62 -5.63 -15.84
N LYS A 307 7.90 -6.58 -14.96
CA LYS A 307 7.45 -7.98 -15.10
C LYS A 307 6.79 -8.50 -13.84
N ILE A 308 5.76 -9.33 -14.02
CA ILE A 308 5.09 -10.11 -12.96
C ILE A 308 5.53 -11.56 -13.06
N VAL A 309 5.81 -12.17 -11.91
CA VAL A 309 6.18 -13.59 -11.78
C VAL A 309 5.38 -14.24 -10.65
N GLU A 310 5.18 -15.54 -10.70
CA GLU A 310 4.54 -16.25 -9.59
C GLU A 310 5.50 -16.41 -8.41
N TYR A 311 4.96 -16.25 -7.18
CA TYR A 311 5.75 -16.53 -5.98
C TYR A 311 6.17 -18.00 -5.93
N GLY A 312 7.44 -18.25 -5.61
CA GLY A 312 8.04 -19.59 -5.57
C GLY A 312 8.75 -19.99 -6.86
N ASP A 313 8.52 -19.30 -7.96
CA ASP A 313 9.25 -19.50 -9.21
C ASP A 313 10.54 -18.66 -9.24
N THR A 314 11.59 -19.18 -8.62
CA THR A 314 12.90 -18.52 -8.55
C THR A 314 13.57 -18.37 -9.91
N ASP A 315 13.30 -19.27 -10.85
CA ASP A 315 13.84 -19.18 -12.21
C ASP A 315 13.16 -18.05 -12.99
N ALA A 316 11.83 -17.93 -12.90
CA ALA A 316 11.10 -16.81 -13.51
C ALA A 316 11.55 -15.46 -12.95
N MET A 317 11.75 -15.34 -11.63
CA MET A 317 12.24 -14.11 -11.00
C MET A 317 13.67 -13.78 -11.47
N ALA A 318 14.59 -14.75 -11.49
CA ALA A 318 15.95 -14.55 -11.98
C ALA A 318 15.98 -14.14 -13.46
N ASN A 319 15.21 -14.82 -14.31
CA ASN A 319 15.12 -14.49 -15.73
C ASN A 319 14.50 -13.10 -15.97
N ALA A 320 13.48 -12.72 -15.23
CA ALA A 320 12.88 -11.40 -15.36
C ALA A 320 13.86 -10.26 -14.99
N ILE A 321 14.68 -10.46 -13.94
CA ILE A 321 15.75 -9.53 -13.56
C ILE A 321 16.85 -9.52 -14.64
N TYR A 322 17.26 -10.68 -15.13
CA TYR A 322 18.26 -10.81 -16.18
C TYR A 322 17.86 -10.06 -17.47
N GLU A 323 16.63 -10.23 -17.94
CA GLU A 323 16.14 -9.55 -19.13
C GLU A 323 16.18 -8.03 -19.00
N LEU A 324 15.81 -7.48 -17.81
CA LEU A 324 15.90 -6.05 -17.56
C LEU A 324 17.36 -5.57 -17.46
N SER A 325 18.28 -6.42 -17.00
CA SER A 325 19.69 -6.06 -16.85
C SER A 325 20.44 -6.04 -18.19
N GLU A 326 20.07 -6.89 -19.13
CA GLU A 326 20.79 -7.07 -20.40
C GLU A 326 20.18 -6.28 -21.57
N ASN A 327 18.93 -5.83 -21.46
CA ASN A 327 18.23 -5.09 -22.51
C ASN A 327 18.03 -3.63 -22.12
N SER A 328 18.97 -2.78 -22.52
CA SER A 328 18.93 -1.33 -22.20
C SER A 328 17.73 -0.61 -22.82
N GLU A 329 17.29 -0.99 -24.03
CA GLU A 329 16.12 -0.39 -24.68
C GLU A 329 14.84 -0.72 -23.89
N TYR A 330 14.69 -1.97 -23.45
CA TYR A 330 13.56 -2.40 -22.65
C TYR A 330 13.56 -1.71 -21.26
N LEU A 331 14.74 -1.54 -20.66
CA LEU A 331 14.88 -0.84 -19.38
C LEU A 331 14.47 0.63 -19.51
N GLU A 332 14.96 1.36 -20.53
CA GLU A 332 14.62 2.77 -20.72
C GLU A 332 13.13 2.95 -21.08
N LYS A 333 12.57 2.08 -21.90
CA LYS A 333 11.13 2.08 -22.17
C LYS A 333 10.31 1.84 -20.91
N GLY A 334 10.76 0.93 -20.06
CA GLY A 334 10.15 0.68 -18.74
C GLY A 334 10.19 1.93 -17.84
N ARG A 335 11.28 2.68 -17.84
CA ARG A 335 11.41 3.95 -17.09
C ARG A 335 10.39 5.00 -17.54
N GLU A 336 10.24 5.20 -18.85
CA GLU A 336 9.24 6.10 -19.42
C GLU A 336 7.81 5.68 -19.01
N ASN A 337 7.53 4.39 -19.09
CA ASN A 337 6.25 3.82 -18.71
C ASN A 337 5.95 3.99 -17.22
N CYS A 338 6.94 3.88 -16.34
CA CYS A 338 6.80 4.14 -14.90
C CYS A 338 6.31 5.57 -14.65
N ILE A 339 6.96 6.56 -15.25
CA ILE A 339 6.57 7.98 -15.13
C ILE A 339 5.14 8.19 -15.62
N LYS A 340 4.83 7.66 -16.81
CA LYS A 340 3.50 7.77 -17.41
C LYS A 340 2.44 7.14 -16.50
N THR A 341 2.68 5.93 -16.00
CA THR A 341 1.75 5.20 -15.15
C THR A 341 1.48 5.92 -13.82
N ILE A 342 2.51 6.50 -13.20
CA ILE A 342 2.34 7.31 -11.98
C ILE A 342 1.49 8.55 -12.29
N ASN A 343 1.76 9.27 -13.37
CA ASN A 343 1.03 10.49 -13.71
C ASN A 343 -0.44 10.23 -14.08
N GLU A 344 -0.73 9.16 -14.81
CA GLU A 344 -2.06 8.91 -15.38
C GLU A 344 -2.95 8.04 -14.46
N VAL A 345 -2.36 7.09 -13.70
CA VAL A 345 -3.12 6.09 -12.95
C VAL A 345 -2.98 6.25 -11.44
N PHE A 346 -1.74 6.39 -10.93
CA PHE A 346 -1.45 6.41 -9.49
C PHE A 346 -1.09 7.81 -8.97
N ASN A 347 -1.55 8.84 -9.64
CA ASN A 347 -1.41 10.23 -9.21
C ASN A 347 -2.31 10.50 -8.01
N LEU A 348 -1.71 10.97 -6.92
CA LEU A 348 -2.43 11.18 -5.65
C LEU A 348 -3.57 12.20 -5.78
N GLU A 349 -3.45 13.26 -6.60
CA GLU A 349 -4.55 14.23 -6.80
C GLU A 349 -5.76 13.58 -7.46
N LYS A 350 -5.55 12.73 -8.47
CA LYS A 350 -6.65 11.96 -9.10
C LYS A 350 -7.33 11.03 -8.08
N ILE A 351 -6.55 10.37 -7.23
CA ILE A 351 -7.09 9.50 -6.17
C ILE A 351 -7.97 10.30 -5.20
N PHE A 352 -7.56 11.53 -4.89
CA PHE A 352 -8.37 12.43 -4.07
C PHE A 352 -9.68 12.81 -4.75
N GLU A 353 -9.64 13.17 -6.04
CA GLU A 353 -10.85 13.52 -6.82
C GLU A 353 -11.80 12.32 -6.87
N ASP A 354 -11.33 11.13 -7.22
CA ASP A 354 -12.12 9.90 -7.29
C ASP A 354 -12.76 9.55 -5.93
N THR A 355 -12.00 9.69 -4.84
CA THR A 355 -12.50 9.45 -3.47
C THR A 355 -13.57 10.49 -3.09
N PHE A 356 -13.35 11.75 -3.44
CA PHE A 356 -14.31 12.81 -3.14
C PHE A 356 -15.61 12.67 -3.94
N ASP A 357 -15.53 12.15 -5.16
CA ASP A 357 -16.69 11.83 -5.98
C ASP A 357 -17.53 10.69 -5.37
N VAL A 358 -16.91 9.72 -4.72
CA VAL A 358 -17.63 8.74 -3.90
C VAL A 358 -18.40 9.44 -2.78
N TYR A 359 -17.79 10.41 -2.08
CA TYR A 359 -18.50 11.16 -1.03
C TYR A 359 -19.66 11.98 -1.58
N LYS A 360 -19.51 12.64 -2.73
CA LYS A 360 -20.60 13.37 -3.40
C LYS A 360 -21.76 12.44 -3.76
N LYS A 361 -21.46 11.30 -4.40
CA LYS A 361 -22.46 10.26 -4.73
C LYS A 361 -23.25 9.81 -3.51
N VAL A 362 -22.57 9.57 -2.39
CA VAL A 362 -23.21 9.12 -1.14
C VAL A 362 -24.10 10.19 -0.54
N MET A 363 -23.76 11.46 -0.74
CA MET A 363 -24.54 12.62 -0.29
C MET A 363 -25.67 13.03 -1.27
N GLY A 364 -25.77 12.39 -2.44
CA GLY A 364 -26.77 12.72 -3.46
C GLY A 364 -26.47 14.03 -4.20
N LYS A 365 -25.21 14.35 -4.34
CA LYS A 365 -24.71 15.56 -5.01
C LYS A 365 -24.00 15.24 -6.32
#